data_6a23a9b87dc735e559eafbe44bca3d1d
#
_entry.id   6a23a9b87dc735e559eafbe44bca3d1d
#
_cell.length_a   1.000
_cell.length_b   1.000
_cell.length_c   1.000
_cell.angle_alpha   90.00
_cell.angle_beta   90.00
_cell.angle_gamma   90.00
#
_symmetry.space_group_name_H-M   'P 1'
#
loop_
_entity.id
_entity.type
_entity.pdbx_description
1 polymer ?
#
loop_
_entity_poly.entity_id
_entity_poly.type
_entity_poly.pdbx_seq_one_letter_code
_entity_poly.pdbx_strand_id
1 'polypeptide(L)'
;MIKKKSNLHVKVNELTSNAKADGSKSVEKMLKQSGNQQRKGLEIKKFIVFLLFALPCALCAQTEADMLKAIAEYNYELPIKQIPPVCGDSVLTPLRAQALKAMNRYSDSLKEWNSLLKADSTDVEILMELADCYKQIHRGIEASQCYARLLALSPENDFFRMQYIRSLLMTENYPQARDACHEWLEKDTISPLGYKYLAQAYEGMVTEDPQMLMNVFTAYNMAYRRDSLDGQVVASIAAIFNNNEQFADAVDLTERYRLSDTTNIDVNRQNAKAYCMLKDYKKAVNRYEALKQMGDRSFTTLYYAGMSHFGDNWVYGARDNLLEAHKKNPVDINVLYYLAKASARSSWKKEGVEYMEKALEILVPTDSVLVRMYDGLAECYELNQETDKQVKTLQKIYQITKDPFIFYKIAHAYELNWDTANAIYFYEKYMSFVPEHKRIALDEEGKPIEGAVTRYQHAAQRIERLREEDFFKNGRK
;
A
#
# COMPACT_ATOMS: atom_id res chain seq x y z
N MET A 1 30.89 6.38 1.35
CA MET A 1 30.65 7.66 0.67
C MET A 1 31.46 8.84 1.24
N ILE A 2 31.61 8.98 2.56
CA ILE A 2 32.31 10.14 3.17
C ILE A 2 33.83 10.18 2.92
N LYS A 3 34.54 9.04 2.84
CA LYS A 3 36.00 9.00 2.58
C LYS A 3 36.42 9.29 1.13
N LYS A 4 35.53 9.14 0.13
CA LYS A 4 35.86 9.52 -1.27
C LYS A 4 35.73 11.02 -1.53
N LYS A 5 34.92 11.75 -0.74
CA LYS A 5 34.77 13.23 -0.89
C LYS A 5 36.02 14.03 -0.44
N SER A 6 36.76 13.54 0.58
CA SER A 6 37.97 14.22 1.05
C SER A 6 39.15 14.15 0.06
N ASN A 7 39.26 13.07 -0.71
CA ASN A 7 40.35 12.91 -1.68
C ASN A 7 40.16 13.74 -2.96
N LEU A 8 38.91 14.07 -3.30
CA LEU A 8 38.62 14.91 -4.47
C LEU A 8 38.98 16.37 -4.21
N HIS A 9 38.70 16.89 -3.00
CA HIS A 9 39.05 18.25 -2.61
C HIS A 9 40.57 18.49 -2.55
N VAL A 10 41.36 17.51 -2.14
CA VAL A 10 42.84 17.62 -2.08
C VAL A 10 43.43 17.65 -3.51
N LYS A 11 42.93 16.81 -4.42
CA LYS A 11 43.38 16.76 -5.81
C LYS A 11 43.03 18.03 -6.60
N VAL A 12 41.86 18.64 -6.37
CA VAL A 12 41.47 19.88 -7.07
C VAL A 12 42.33 21.06 -6.63
N ASN A 13 42.72 21.17 -5.36
CA ASN A 13 43.57 22.24 -4.86
C ASN A 13 45.03 22.09 -5.31
N GLU A 14 45.57 20.89 -5.48
CA GLU A 14 46.90 20.64 -6.01
C GLU A 14 47.01 20.96 -7.52
N LEU A 15 46.00 20.64 -8.32
CA LEU A 15 45.96 20.92 -9.75
C LEU A 15 45.82 22.41 -10.07
N THR A 16 45.06 23.16 -9.27
CA THR A 16 44.87 24.61 -9.47
C THR A 16 46.08 25.46 -9.04
N SER A 17 46.87 24.99 -8.06
CA SER A 17 48.09 25.70 -7.63
C SER A 17 49.25 25.49 -8.60
N ASN A 18 49.38 24.33 -9.23
CA ASN A 18 50.47 24.02 -10.15
C ASN A 18 50.30 24.68 -11.55
N ALA A 19 49.07 24.82 -12.04
CA ALA A 19 48.80 25.44 -13.35
C ALA A 19 49.07 26.97 -13.40
N LYS A 20 48.98 27.66 -12.26
CA LYS A 20 49.23 29.11 -12.17
C LYS A 20 50.74 29.47 -12.06
N ALA A 21 51.57 28.55 -11.54
CA ALA A 21 52.98 28.84 -11.29
C ALA A 21 53.91 28.62 -12.50
N ASP A 22 53.56 27.66 -13.38
CA ASP A 22 54.45 27.29 -14.50
C ASP A 22 54.25 28.11 -15.81
N GLY A 23 53.03 28.59 -16.06
CA GLY A 23 52.69 29.25 -17.32
C GLY A 23 53.35 30.61 -17.48
N SER A 24 53.55 31.38 -16.42
CA SER A 24 54.12 32.77 -16.54
C SER A 24 55.65 32.86 -16.59
N LYS A 25 56.32 31.93 -15.91
CA LYS A 25 57.79 31.94 -15.87
C LYS A 25 58.44 31.37 -17.13
N SER A 26 57.76 30.45 -17.83
CA SER A 26 58.29 29.86 -19.08
C SER A 26 58.25 30.84 -20.26
N VAL A 27 57.20 31.65 -20.35
CA VAL A 27 56.98 32.62 -21.42
C VAL A 27 58.00 33.76 -21.34
N GLU A 28 58.34 34.26 -20.15
CA GLU A 28 59.33 35.39 -19.98
C GLU A 28 60.74 34.94 -20.24
N LYS A 29 61.12 33.69 -20.02
CA LYS A 29 62.44 33.15 -20.26
C LYS A 29 62.70 32.86 -21.74
N MET A 30 61.70 32.51 -22.53
CA MET A 30 61.80 32.26 -23.97
C MET A 30 61.87 33.55 -24.79
N LEU A 31 61.29 34.63 -24.35
CA LEU A 31 61.37 35.95 -25.05
C LEU A 31 62.75 36.65 -24.95
N LYS A 32 63.62 36.29 -23.99
CA LYS A 32 64.94 36.89 -23.78
C LYS A 32 66.09 36.18 -24.52
N GLN A 33 65.88 35.02 -25.17
CA GLN A 33 66.99 34.24 -25.77
C GLN A 33 67.02 34.16 -27.32
N SER A 34 66.17 34.86 -28.07
CA SER A 34 66.12 34.70 -29.54
C SER A 34 66.74 35.86 -30.32
N GLY A 35 68.07 35.83 -30.49
CA GLY A 35 68.85 36.61 -31.45
C GLY A 35 69.29 35.81 -32.68
N ASN A 36 68.38 35.49 -33.61
CA ASN A 36 68.77 35.18 -35.02
C ASN A 36 67.47 35.02 -35.89
N GLN A 37 67.38 35.78 -36.95
CA GLN A 37 66.14 36.01 -37.69
C GLN A 37 65.67 34.85 -38.61
N GLN A 38 66.47 33.87 -38.93
CA GLN A 38 66.06 32.77 -39.82
C GLN A 38 65.48 31.52 -39.05
N ARG A 39 65.81 31.37 -37.79
CA ARG A 39 65.19 30.36 -36.94
C ARG A 39 63.81 30.81 -36.37
N LYS A 40 63.50 32.09 -36.35
CA LYS A 40 62.32 32.70 -35.81
C LYS A 40 60.99 32.22 -36.50
N GLY A 41 60.98 31.97 -37.80
CA GLY A 41 59.80 31.59 -38.53
C GLY A 41 59.33 30.14 -38.24
N LEU A 42 60.24 29.21 -37.94
CA LEU A 42 59.96 27.84 -37.65
C LEU A 42 59.54 27.65 -36.18
N GLU A 43 60.19 28.36 -35.28
CA GLU A 43 59.87 28.36 -33.85
C GLU A 43 58.54 29.06 -33.56
N ILE A 44 58.23 30.16 -34.25
CA ILE A 44 56.93 30.85 -34.14
C ILE A 44 55.81 29.96 -34.68
N LYS A 45 56.02 29.23 -35.79
CA LYS A 45 55.04 28.28 -36.30
C LYS A 45 54.81 27.12 -35.30
N LYS A 46 55.84 26.55 -34.69
CA LYS A 46 55.75 25.53 -33.68
C LYS A 46 55.06 26.05 -32.40
N PHE A 47 55.36 27.28 -32.00
CA PHE A 47 54.76 27.94 -30.84
C PHE A 47 53.31 28.29 -31.09
N ILE A 48 52.92 28.75 -32.27
CA ILE A 48 51.54 29.00 -32.67
C ILE A 48 50.74 27.65 -32.72
N VAL A 49 51.35 26.58 -33.28
CA VAL A 49 50.72 25.24 -33.26
C VAL A 49 50.62 24.72 -31.86
N PHE A 50 51.60 24.87 -30.99
CA PHE A 50 51.56 24.51 -29.60
C PHE A 50 50.50 25.33 -28.81
N LEU A 51 50.39 26.64 -29.04
CA LEU A 51 49.38 27.53 -28.50
C LEU A 51 47.98 27.16 -29.00
N LEU A 52 47.84 26.79 -30.29
CA LEU A 52 46.53 26.34 -30.86
C LEU A 52 46.06 25.00 -30.31
N PHE A 53 46.98 24.14 -29.84
CA PHE A 53 46.62 22.86 -29.20
C PHE A 53 46.59 22.94 -27.66
N ALA A 54 47.42 23.78 -27.03
CA ALA A 54 47.52 23.90 -25.58
C ALA A 54 46.46 24.85 -24.98
N LEU A 55 46.09 25.92 -25.69
CA LEU A 55 45.04 26.84 -25.23
C LEU A 55 43.65 26.17 -25.12
N PRO A 56 43.21 25.37 -26.11
CA PRO A 56 41.93 24.66 -25.95
C PRO A 56 41.95 23.70 -24.77
N CYS A 57 43.01 22.93 -24.55
CA CYS A 57 43.13 22.02 -23.40
C CYS A 57 43.13 22.75 -22.05
N ALA A 58 43.79 23.87 -21.93
CA ALA A 58 43.82 24.66 -20.71
C ALA A 58 42.46 25.35 -20.44
N LEU A 59 41.79 25.83 -21.49
CA LEU A 59 40.43 26.37 -21.37
C LEU A 59 39.40 25.27 -20.99
N CYS A 60 39.49 24.08 -21.58
CA CYS A 60 38.66 22.96 -21.24
C CYS A 60 38.85 22.51 -19.78
N ALA A 61 40.09 22.39 -19.30
CA ALA A 61 40.39 22.02 -17.93
C ALA A 61 39.89 23.06 -16.91
N GLN A 62 39.93 24.35 -17.24
CA GLN A 62 39.40 25.39 -16.39
C GLN A 62 37.86 25.37 -16.37
N THR A 63 37.23 25.11 -17.51
CA THR A 63 35.78 24.98 -17.61
C THR A 63 35.26 23.77 -16.83
N GLU A 64 35.97 22.64 -16.90
CA GLU A 64 35.62 21.44 -16.09
C GLU A 64 35.70 21.74 -14.60
N ALA A 65 36.80 22.35 -14.12
CA ALA A 65 36.98 22.70 -12.71
C ALA A 65 35.89 23.65 -12.20
N ASP A 66 35.52 24.65 -13.03
CA ASP A 66 34.47 25.61 -12.70
C ASP A 66 33.08 24.91 -12.63
N MET A 67 32.78 23.94 -13.52
CA MET A 67 31.53 23.18 -13.52
C MET A 67 31.46 22.23 -12.32
N LEU A 68 32.55 21.52 -12.00
CA LEU A 68 32.65 20.67 -10.82
C LEU A 68 32.44 21.47 -9.52
N LYS A 69 33.03 22.67 -9.46
CA LYS A 69 32.84 23.58 -8.33
C LYS A 69 31.39 24.03 -8.22
N ALA A 70 30.73 24.39 -9.32
CA ALA A 70 29.35 24.80 -9.35
C ALA A 70 28.42 23.66 -8.86
N ILE A 71 28.65 22.42 -9.29
CA ILE A 71 27.91 21.25 -8.85
C ILE A 71 28.11 21.01 -7.34
N ALA A 72 29.35 21.15 -6.84
CA ALA A 72 29.68 21.01 -5.42
C ALA A 72 28.99 22.08 -4.55
N GLU A 73 28.79 23.28 -5.10
CA GLU A 73 28.07 24.38 -4.46
C GLU A 73 26.57 24.38 -4.72
N TYR A 74 25.99 23.28 -5.29
CA TYR A 74 24.57 23.14 -5.67
C TYR A 74 24.07 24.15 -6.71
N ASN A 75 24.97 24.82 -7.45
CA ASN A 75 24.64 25.71 -8.56
C ASN A 75 24.49 24.92 -9.87
N TYR A 76 23.42 24.15 -10.00
CA TYR A 76 23.15 23.29 -11.15
C TYR A 76 22.79 24.07 -12.43
N GLU A 77 22.37 25.33 -12.31
CA GLU A 77 22.06 26.14 -13.49
C GLU A 77 23.31 26.48 -14.34
N LEU A 78 24.48 26.62 -13.71
CA LEU A 78 25.68 27.00 -14.42
C LEU A 78 26.11 25.94 -15.45
N PRO A 79 26.26 24.64 -15.11
CA PRO A 79 26.54 23.60 -16.09
C PRO A 79 25.47 23.51 -17.20
N ILE A 80 24.19 23.69 -16.86
CA ILE A 80 23.10 23.63 -17.83
C ILE A 80 23.16 24.77 -18.85
N LYS A 81 23.57 25.96 -18.43
CA LYS A 81 23.67 27.16 -19.31
C LYS A 81 24.93 27.17 -20.15
N GLN A 82 26.08 26.75 -19.59
CA GLN A 82 27.40 26.91 -20.24
C GLN A 82 27.79 25.71 -21.10
N ILE A 83 27.36 24.48 -20.74
CA ILE A 83 27.65 23.29 -21.54
C ILE A 83 26.57 23.17 -22.61
N PRO A 84 26.94 23.13 -23.91
CA PRO A 84 25.94 22.94 -24.98
C PRO A 84 25.18 21.63 -24.84
N PRO A 85 23.86 21.58 -25.17
CA PRO A 85 23.09 20.35 -25.14
C PRO A 85 23.66 19.30 -26.11
N VAL A 86 23.75 18.05 -25.64
CA VAL A 86 24.14 16.88 -26.44
C VAL A 86 25.49 17.12 -27.17
N CYS A 87 26.45 17.78 -26.50
CA CYS A 87 27.73 18.08 -27.10
C CYS A 87 28.59 16.83 -27.36
N GLY A 88 28.29 15.71 -26.69
CA GLY A 88 29.04 14.44 -26.87
C GLY A 88 30.45 14.43 -26.28
N ASP A 89 30.83 15.48 -25.56
CA ASP A 89 32.10 15.53 -24.84
C ASP A 89 32.06 14.59 -23.64
N SER A 90 33.06 13.73 -23.52
CA SER A 90 33.09 12.67 -22.49
C SER A 90 33.24 13.19 -21.05
N VAL A 91 33.68 14.46 -20.88
CA VAL A 91 33.89 15.08 -19.56
C VAL A 91 32.76 16.05 -19.22
N LEU A 92 32.39 16.93 -20.15
CA LEU A 92 31.41 18.00 -19.90
C LEU A 92 29.96 17.50 -19.96
N THR A 93 29.65 16.55 -20.85
CA THR A 93 28.28 16.02 -20.99
C THR A 93 27.78 15.33 -19.70
N PRO A 94 28.58 14.50 -18.98
CA PRO A 94 28.19 13.96 -17.68
C PRO A 94 27.87 15.04 -16.66
N LEU A 95 28.61 16.12 -16.60
CA LEU A 95 28.39 17.22 -15.65
C LEU A 95 27.03 17.91 -15.90
N ARG A 96 26.73 18.16 -17.19
CA ARG A 96 25.42 18.69 -17.57
C ARG A 96 24.29 17.72 -17.25
N ALA A 97 24.47 16.44 -17.55
CA ALA A 97 23.48 15.40 -17.29
C ALA A 97 23.19 15.23 -15.79
N GLN A 98 24.23 15.24 -14.93
CA GLN A 98 24.11 15.23 -13.48
C GLN A 98 23.38 16.47 -12.94
N ALA A 99 23.70 17.65 -13.46
CA ALA A 99 23.01 18.89 -13.07
C ALA A 99 21.52 18.85 -13.45
N LEU A 100 21.19 18.37 -14.65
CA LEU A 100 19.80 18.16 -15.09
C LEU A 100 19.06 17.17 -14.20
N LYS A 101 19.67 16.05 -13.84
CA LYS A 101 19.15 15.05 -12.92
C LYS A 101 18.88 15.63 -11.54
N ALA A 102 19.82 16.42 -10.99
CA ALA A 102 19.68 17.08 -9.69
C ALA A 102 18.52 18.09 -9.67
N MET A 103 18.19 18.68 -10.81
CA MET A 103 17.01 19.55 -10.99
C MET A 103 15.73 18.80 -11.37
N ASN A 104 15.70 17.49 -11.24
CA ASN A 104 14.56 16.61 -11.62
C ASN A 104 14.19 16.68 -13.12
N ARG A 105 15.08 17.17 -13.99
CA ARG A 105 14.92 17.23 -15.44
C ARG A 105 15.38 15.93 -16.09
N TYR A 106 14.83 14.80 -15.65
CA TYR A 106 15.26 13.44 -16.04
C TYR A 106 15.22 13.19 -17.55
N SER A 107 14.17 13.69 -18.24
CA SER A 107 14.03 13.52 -19.69
C SER A 107 15.15 14.23 -20.49
N ASP A 108 15.64 15.37 -20.00
CA ASP A 108 16.76 16.08 -20.63
C ASP A 108 18.08 15.40 -20.27
N SER A 109 18.26 14.97 -19.01
CA SER A 109 19.41 14.18 -18.57
C SER A 109 19.56 12.90 -19.40
N LEU A 110 18.47 12.19 -19.71
CA LEU A 110 18.49 11.02 -20.58
C LEU A 110 19.03 11.31 -21.99
N LYS A 111 18.75 12.48 -22.56
CA LYS A 111 19.27 12.85 -23.89
C LYS A 111 20.81 13.00 -23.86
N GLU A 112 21.33 13.59 -22.79
CA GLU A 112 22.78 13.74 -22.57
C GLU A 112 23.44 12.37 -22.40
N TRP A 113 22.95 11.53 -21.48
CA TRP A 113 23.51 10.20 -21.25
C TRP A 113 23.42 9.29 -22.49
N ASN A 114 22.31 9.33 -23.23
CA ASN A 114 22.18 8.56 -24.48
C ASN A 114 23.13 9.02 -25.56
N SER A 115 23.57 10.30 -25.58
CA SER A 115 24.58 10.78 -26.53
C SER A 115 25.94 10.14 -26.30
N LEU A 116 26.30 9.93 -25.02
CA LEU A 116 27.51 9.25 -24.60
C LEU A 116 27.47 7.75 -24.82
N LEU A 117 26.34 7.12 -24.57
CA LEU A 117 26.16 5.67 -24.76
C LEU A 117 26.36 5.24 -26.21
N LYS A 118 26.12 6.12 -27.20
CA LYS A 118 26.41 5.86 -28.61
C LYS A 118 27.91 5.69 -28.89
N ALA A 119 28.76 6.34 -28.09
CA ALA A 119 30.24 6.25 -28.21
C ALA A 119 30.76 4.97 -27.53
N ASP A 120 30.25 4.65 -26.32
CA ASP A 120 30.61 3.44 -25.58
C ASP A 120 29.33 2.77 -25.01
N SER A 121 28.92 1.70 -25.66
CA SER A 121 27.71 0.97 -25.26
C SER A 121 27.90 0.07 -24.03
N THR A 122 29.12 -0.06 -23.51
CA THR A 122 29.48 -0.92 -22.37
C THR A 122 29.86 -0.15 -21.12
N ASP A 123 29.76 1.17 -21.15
CA ASP A 123 30.09 2.01 -20.00
C ASP A 123 29.06 1.77 -18.85
N VAL A 124 29.58 1.24 -17.75
CA VAL A 124 28.78 0.85 -16.57
C VAL A 124 28.18 2.08 -15.90
N GLU A 125 28.93 3.20 -15.81
CA GLU A 125 28.45 4.41 -15.13
C GLU A 125 27.31 5.06 -15.92
N ILE A 126 27.44 5.15 -17.24
CA ILE A 126 26.40 5.68 -18.13
C ILE A 126 25.14 4.80 -18.06
N LEU A 127 25.29 3.47 -18.09
CA LEU A 127 24.16 2.55 -18.00
C LEU A 127 23.44 2.65 -16.66
N MET A 128 24.17 2.85 -15.55
CA MET A 128 23.58 3.07 -14.23
C MET A 128 22.79 4.37 -14.15
N GLU A 129 23.35 5.47 -14.68
CA GLU A 129 22.71 6.78 -14.70
C GLU A 129 21.45 6.79 -15.57
N LEU A 130 21.50 6.12 -16.74
CA LEU A 130 20.33 5.91 -17.59
C LEU A 130 19.23 5.12 -16.88
N ALA A 131 19.58 3.98 -16.26
CA ALA A 131 18.63 3.16 -15.54
C ALA A 131 17.94 3.94 -14.40
N ASP A 132 18.71 4.74 -13.66
CA ASP A 132 18.17 5.57 -12.59
C ASP A 132 17.22 6.65 -13.14
N CYS A 133 17.61 7.36 -14.19
CA CYS A 133 16.75 8.36 -14.84
C CYS A 133 15.45 7.72 -15.38
N TYR A 134 15.52 6.52 -16.01
CA TYR A 134 14.35 5.81 -16.50
C TYR A 134 13.40 5.42 -15.36
N LYS A 135 13.94 4.99 -14.21
CA LYS A 135 13.12 4.71 -13.00
C LYS A 135 12.37 5.94 -12.50
N GLN A 136 13.04 7.10 -12.47
CA GLN A 136 12.42 8.34 -11.98
C GLN A 136 11.26 8.83 -12.85
N ILE A 137 11.27 8.51 -14.13
CA ILE A 137 10.17 8.85 -15.06
C ILE A 137 9.23 7.66 -15.34
N HIS A 138 9.26 6.63 -14.49
CA HIS A 138 8.41 5.44 -14.58
C HIS A 138 8.54 4.63 -15.90
N ARG A 139 9.69 4.71 -16.57
CA ARG A 139 10.01 3.91 -17.74
C ARG A 139 10.73 2.62 -17.34
N GLY A 140 10.01 1.71 -16.71
CA GLY A 140 10.57 0.49 -16.12
C GLY A 140 11.13 -0.49 -17.14
N ILE A 141 10.58 -0.56 -18.36
CA ILE A 141 11.08 -1.45 -19.44
C ILE A 141 12.50 -1.04 -19.82
N GLU A 142 12.74 0.24 -20.08
CA GLU A 142 14.05 0.73 -20.43
C GLU A 142 15.04 0.63 -19.28
N ALA A 143 14.57 0.85 -18.05
CA ALA A 143 15.38 0.62 -16.87
C ALA A 143 15.81 -0.86 -16.76
N SER A 144 14.90 -1.83 -16.99
CA SER A 144 15.23 -3.25 -16.97
C SER A 144 16.25 -3.62 -18.05
N GLN A 145 16.12 -3.05 -19.26
CA GLN A 145 17.11 -3.26 -20.34
C GLN A 145 18.51 -2.77 -19.97
N CYS A 146 18.61 -1.59 -19.30
CA CYS A 146 19.88 -1.10 -18.81
C CYS A 146 20.48 -2.03 -17.73
N TYR A 147 19.67 -2.49 -16.76
CA TYR A 147 20.14 -3.43 -15.75
C TYR A 147 20.47 -4.82 -16.31
N ALA A 148 19.76 -5.30 -17.32
CA ALA A 148 20.12 -6.54 -18.01
C ALA A 148 21.51 -6.44 -18.67
N ARG A 149 21.84 -5.31 -19.30
CA ARG A 149 23.16 -5.05 -19.87
C ARG A 149 24.24 -4.96 -18.79
N LEU A 150 23.96 -4.25 -17.68
CA LEU A 150 24.86 -4.17 -16.53
C LEU A 150 25.15 -5.55 -15.93
N LEU A 151 24.11 -6.39 -15.82
CA LEU A 151 24.26 -7.74 -15.32
C LEU A 151 25.05 -8.64 -16.31
N ALA A 152 24.90 -8.44 -17.61
CA ALA A 152 25.69 -9.15 -18.63
C ALA A 152 27.19 -8.75 -18.56
N LEU A 153 27.50 -7.50 -18.21
CA LEU A 153 28.87 -7.01 -18.00
C LEU A 153 29.47 -7.48 -16.65
N SER A 154 28.63 -7.67 -15.65
CA SER A 154 29.05 -8.07 -14.30
C SER A 154 28.07 -9.11 -13.70
N PRO A 155 28.13 -10.38 -14.14
CA PRO A 155 27.15 -11.39 -13.76
C PRO A 155 27.11 -11.76 -12.28
N GLU A 156 28.14 -11.46 -11.53
CA GLU A 156 28.26 -11.73 -10.08
C GLU A 156 27.84 -10.51 -9.22
N ASN A 157 27.36 -9.43 -9.86
CA ASN A 157 26.95 -8.24 -9.13
C ASN A 157 25.47 -8.36 -8.68
N ASP A 158 25.27 -8.71 -7.40
CA ASP A 158 23.95 -8.87 -6.81
C ASP A 158 23.14 -7.58 -6.78
N PHE A 159 23.77 -6.40 -6.73
CA PHE A 159 23.04 -5.14 -6.82
C PHE A 159 22.40 -4.97 -8.21
N PHE A 160 23.10 -5.27 -9.29
CA PHE A 160 22.54 -5.20 -10.63
C PHE A 160 21.43 -6.23 -10.84
N ARG A 161 21.62 -7.45 -10.31
CA ARG A 161 20.61 -8.52 -10.33
C ARG A 161 19.33 -8.09 -9.60
N MET A 162 19.47 -7.58 -8.39
CA MET A 162 18.36 -7.07 -7.61
C MET A 162 17.61 -5.95 -8.34
N GLN A 163 18.32 -4.97 -8.91
CA GLN A 163 17.70 -3.88 -9.64
C GLN A 163 17.01 -4.35 -10.93
N TYR A 164 17.57 -5.32 -11.62
CA TYR A 164 16.96 -5.95 -12.79
C TYR A 164 15.63 -6.59 -12.42
N ILE A 165 15.62 -7.46 -11.42
CA ILE A 165 14.42 -8.15 -10.95
C ILE A 165 13.35 -7.12 -10.49
N ARG A 166 13.75 -6.12 -9.71
CA ARG A 166 12.82 -5.06 -9.27
C ARG A 166 12.22 -4.30 -10.45
N SER A 167 13.00 -4.03 -11.48
CA SER A 167 12.49 -3.36 -12.68
C SER A 167 11.50 -4.23 -13.46
N LEU A 168 11.72 -5.54 -13.51
CA LEU A 168 10.79 -6.50 -14.10
C LEU A 168 9.48 -6.57 -13.31
N LEU A 169 9.55 -6.60 -11.97
CA LEU A 169 8.36 -6.59 -11.11
C LEU A 169 7.55 -5.30 -11.27
N MET A 170 8.24 -4.14 -11.37
CA MET A 170 7.57 -2.86 -11.60
C MET A 170 6.88 -2.74 -12.96
N THR A 171 7.31 -3.52 -13.94
CA THR A 171 6.72 -3.57 -15.29
C THR A 171 5.78 -4.78 -15.48
N GLU A 172 5.43 -5.44 -14.38
CA GLU A 172 4.53 -6.60 -14.36
C GLU A 172 5.03 -7.76 -15.24
N ASN A 173 6.33 -7.79 -15.55
CA ASN A 173 6.93 -8.89 -16.28
C ASN A 173 7.34 -10.03 -15.31
N TYR A 174 6.32 -10.60 -14.68
CA TYR A 174 6.47 -11.61 -13.63
C TYR A 174 7.16 -12.89 -14.08
N PRO A 175 6.91 -13.44 -15.29
CA PRO A 175 7.62 -14.63 -15.73
C PRO A 175 9.12 -14.44 -15.83
N GLN A 176 9.59 -13.33 -16.42
CA GLN A 176 11.03 -13.04 -16.48
C GLN A 176 11.61 -12.74 -15.11
N ALA A 177 10.87 -12.07 -14.22
CA ALA A 177 11.29 -11.83 -12.84
C ALA A 177 11.48 -13.16 -12.09
N ARG A 178 10.52 -14.10 -12.23
CA ARG A 178 10.63 -15.45 -11.67
C ARG A 178 11.90 -16.17 -12.16
N ASP A 179 12.14 -16.18 -13.46
CA ASP A 179 13.27 -16.90 -14.06
C ASP A 179 14.59 -16.29 -13.58
N ALA A 180 14.71 -14.96 -13.55
CA ALA A 180 15.88 -14.27 -13.00
C ALA A 180 16.08 -14.56 -11.49
N CYS A 181 15.02 -14.74 -10.72
CA CYS A 181 15.12 -15.17 -9.31
C CYS A 181 15.62 -16.61 -9.20
N HIS A 182 15.16 -17.53 -10.07
CA HIS A 182 15.66 -18.90 -10.08
C HIS A 182 17.15 -18.94 -10.43
N GLU A 183 17.61 -18.23 -11.46
CA GLU A 183 19.03 -18.11 -11.79
C GLU A 183 19.86 -17.54 -10.61
N TRP A 184 19.29 -16.60 -9.85
CA TRP A 184 19.95 -16.11 -8.64
C TRP A 184 20.06 -17.20 -7.59
N LEU A 185 18.98 -17.91 -7.31
CA LEU A 185 18.91 -18.92 -6.26
C LEU A 185 19.68 -20.21 -6.61
N GLU A 186 19.98 -20.47 -7.87
CA GLU A 186 20.91 -21.52 -8.29
C GLU A 186 22.35 -21.21 -7.83
N LYS A 187 22.73 -19.93 -7.79
CA LYS A 187 24.06 -19.49 -7.36
C LYS A 187 24.12 -19.24 -5.85
N ASP A 188 23.08 -18.65 -5.28
CA ASP A 188 22.95 -18.34 -3.86
C ASP A 188 21.64 -18.89 -3.29
N THR A 189 21.68 -20.18 -2.91
CA THR A 189 20.51 -20.91 -2.38
C THR A 189 20.04 -20.40 -1.03
N ILE A 190 20.78 -19.50 -0.38
CA ILE A 190 20.43 -18.95 0.94
C ILE A 190 20.00 -17.50 0.91
N SER A 191 19.94 -16.87 -0.26
CA SER A 191 19.56 -15.45 -0.42
C SER A 191 18.13 -15.17 0.06
N PRO A 192 17.91 -14.41 1.15
CA PRO A 192 16.56 -14.04 1.58
C PRO A 192 15.88 -13.13 0.55
N LEU A 193 16.65 -12.23 -0.09
CA LEU A 193 16.14 -11.34 -1.12
C LEU A 193 15.73 -12.09 -2.39
N GLY A 194 16.49 -13.11 -2.80
CA GLY A 194 16.14 -13.97 -3.93
C GLY A 194 14.78 -14.62 -3.73
N TYR A 195 14.54 -15.22 -2.56
CA TYR A 195 13.24 -15.80 -2.25
C TYR A 195 12.12 -14.78 -2.09
N LYS A 196 12.39 -13.60 -1.52
CA LYS A 196 11.42 -12.51 -1.40
C LYS A 196 10.92 -12.05 -2.77
N TYR A 197 11.85 -11.79 -3.71
CA TYR A 197 11.47 -11.36 -5.06
C TYR A 197 10.82 -12.49 -5.88
N LEU A 198 11.23 -13.75 -5.64
CA LEU A 198 10.56 -14.91 -6.23
C LEU A 198 9.10 -15.00 -5.79
N ALA A 199 8.84 -14.78 -4.50
CA ALA A 199 7.47 -14.73 -3.97
C ALA A 199 6.65 -13.62 -4.63
N GLN A 200 7.21 -12.42 -4.78
CA GLN A 200 6.53 -11.29 -5.45
C GLN A 200 6.26 -11.57 -6.94
N ALA A 201 7.16 -12.25 -7.62
CA ALA A 201 6.94 -12.67 -9.00
C ALA A 201 5.78 -13.68 -9.09
N TYR A 202 5.73 -14.68 -8.19
CA TYR A 202 4.61 -15.60 -8.13
C TYR A 202 3.29 -14.90 -7.76
N GLU A 203 3.31 -13.93 -6.82
CA GLU A 203 2.14 -13.12 -6.46
C GLU A 203 1.49 -12.45 -7.70
N GLY A 204 2.31 -11.84 -8.55
CA GLY A 204 1.82 -11.24 -9.80
C GLY A 204 1.21 -12.25 -10.79
N MET A 205 1.61 -13.53 -10.70
CA MET A 205 1.10 -14.59 -11.56
C MET A 205 -0.16 -15.28 -11.03
N VAL A 206 -0.57 -15.06 -9.77
CA VAL A 206 -1.74 -15.72 -9.14
C VAL A 206 -3.05 -15.42 -9.88
N THR A 207 -3.18 -14.24 -10.49
CA THR A 207 -4.38 -13.87 -11.26
C THR A 207 -4.57 -14.73 -12.51
N GLU A 208 -3.49 -15.21 -13.11
CA GLU A 208 -3.50 -16.08 -14.29
C GLU A 208 -3.55 -17.56 -13.89
N ASP A 209 -2.86 -17.92 -12.79
CA ASP A 209 -2.80 -19.29 -12.28
C ASP A 209 -2.93 -19.31 -10.74
N PRO A 210 -4.13 -19.58 -10.19
CA PRO A 210 -4.35 -19.64 -8.74
C PRO A 210 -3.50 -20.70 -8.02
N GLN A 211 -2.95 -21.72 -8.72
CA GLN A 211 -2.06 -22.72 -8.11
C GLN A 211 -0.74 -22.09 -7.66
N MET A 212 -0.37 -20.94 -8.23
CA MET A 212 0.81 -20.18 -7.82
C MET A 212 0.76 -19.71 -6.36
N LEU A 213 -0.41 -19.66 -5.72
CA LEU A 213 -0.53 -19.25 -4.31
C LEU A 213 0.31 -20.11 -3.36
N MET A 214 0.42 -21.41 -3.62
CA MET A 214 1.29 -22.30 -2.84
C MET A 214 2.77 -21.94 -3.03
N ASN A 215 3.16 -21.58 -4.24
CA ASN A 215 4.52 -21.16 -4.55
C ASN A 215 4.85 -19.81 -3.89
N VAL A 216 3.90 -18.88 -3.86
CA VAL A 216 4.01 -17.60 -3.12
C VAL A 216 4.29 -17.85 -1.64
N PHE A 217 3.45 -18.66 -1.00
CA PHE A 217 3.61 -18.98 0.42
C PHE A 217 4.92 -19.67 0.72
N THR A 218 5.31 -20.65 -0.11
CA THR A 218 6.57 -21.38 0.04
C THR A 218 7.76 -20.44 -0.08
N ALA A 219 7.79 -19.58 -1.10
CA ALA A 219 8.90 -18.65 -1.32
C ALA A 219 9.02 -17.62 -0.19
N TYR A 220 7.90 -17.03 0.29
CA TYR A 220 7.94 -16.14 1.46
C TYR A 220 8.40 -16.86 2.73
N ASN A 221 7.99 -18.11 2.97
CA ASN A 221 8.49 -18.88 4.12
C ASN A 221 10.00 -19.17 4.01
N MET A 222 10.50 -19.41 2.80
CA MET A 222 11.93 -19.58 2.57
C MET A 222 12.70 -18.27 2.83
N ALA A 223 12.15 -17.13 2.47
CA ALA A 223 12.70 -15.82 2.83
C ALA A 223 12.68 -15.59 4.34
N TYR A 224 11.55 -15.81 5.01
CA TYR A 224 11.35 -15.63 6.44
C TYR A 224 12.31 -16.49 7.29
N ARG A 225 12.54 -17.75 6.91
CA ARG A 225 13.48 -18.64 7.62
C ARG A 225 14.91 -18.13 7.58
N ARG A 226 15.28 -17.30 6.61
CA ARG A 226 16.62 -16.74 6.44
C ARG A 226 16.74 -15.34 7.03
N ASP A 227 15.67 -14.57 6.94
CA ASP A 227 15.54 -13.24 7.55
C ASP A 227 14.14 -13.08 8.13
N SER A 228 14.00 -13.36 9.41
CA SER A 228 12.73 -13.22 10.14
C SER A 228 12.40 -11.78 10.51
N LEU A 229 13.32 -10.84 10.27
CA LEU A 229 13.16 -9.42 10.57
C LEU A 229 12.83 -8.58 9.33
N ASP A 230 12.69 -9.18 8.15
CA ASP A 230 12.13 -8.47 6.99
C ASP A 230 10.62 -8.25 7.18
N GLY A 231 10.25 -7.04 7.59
CA GLY A 231 8.85 -6.68 7.87
C GLY A 231 7.93 -6.80 6.67
N GLN A 232 8.44 -6.65 5.44
CA GLN A 232 7.63 -6.86 4.23
C GLN A 232 7.28 -8.34 4.04
N VAL A 233 8.24 -9.24 4.26
CA VAL A 233 8.01 -10.69 4.20
C VAL A 233 7.01 -11.12 5.28
N VAL A 234 7.20 -10.65 6.51
CA VAL A 234 6.28 -10.93 7.63
C VAL A 234 4.87 -10.43 7.33
N ALA A 235 4.74 -9.21 6.83
CA ALA A 235 3.44 -8.64 6.46
C ALA A 235 2.75 -9.42 5.34
N SER A 236 3.50 -9.88 4.32
CA SER A 236 2.97 -10.69 3.22
C SER A 236 2.48 -12.07 3.70
N ILE A 237 3.25 -12.77 4.55
CA ILE A 237 2.82 -14.05 5.12
C ILE A 237 1.58 -13.84 6.00
N ALA A 238 1.57 -12.81 6.85
CA ALA A 238 0.41 -12.49 7.69
C ALA A 238 -0.82 -12.12 6.87
N ALA A 239 -0.65 -11.47 5.70
CA ALA A 239 -1.74 -11.20 4.78
C ALA A 239 -2.32 -12.49 4.18
N ILE A 240 -1.47 -13.46 3.82
CA ILE A 240 -1.90 -14.79 3.36
C ILE A 240 -2.70 -15.51 4.45
N PHE A 241 -2.20 -15.53 5.70
CA PHE A 241 -2.92 -16.10 6.83
C PHE A 241 -4.28 -15.43 7.04
N ASN A 242 -4.33 -14.09 7.04
CA ASN A 242 -5.57 -13.34 7.18
C ASN A 242 -6.58 -13.61 6.06
N ASN A 243 -6.13 -13.80 4.83
CA ASN A 243 -7.00 -14.08 3.69
C ASN A 243 -7.52 -15.53 3.70
N ASN A 244 -6.78 -16.45 4.32
CA ASN A 244 -7.18 -17.84 4.53
C ASN A 244 -7.88 -18.07 5.90
N GLU A 245 -8.31 -16.99 6.57
CA GLU A 245 -8.99 -17.03 7.87
C GLU A 245 -8.16 -17.66 9.02
N GLN A 246 -6.85 -17.81 8.82
CA GLN A 246 -5.88 -18.29 9.82
C GLN A 246 -5.42 -17.13 10.72
N PHE A 247 -6.38 -16.45 11.35
CA PHE A 247 -6.12 -15.21 12.09
C PHE A 247 -5.20 -15.41 13.30
N ALA A 248 -5.27 -16.58 13.95
CA ALA A 248 -4.41 -16.88 15.09
C ALA A 248 -2.94 -16.98 14.67
N ASP A 249 -2.66 -17.61 13.52
CA ASP A 249 -1.30 -17.73 12.97
C ASP A 249 -0.76 -16.36 12.55
N ALA A 250 -1.63 -15.51 11.98
CA ALA A 250 -1.27 -14.13 11.65
C ALA A 250 -0.90 -13.32 12.90
N VAL A 251 -1.63 -13.47 14.01
CA VAL A 251 -1.30 -12.81 15.29
C VAL A 251 0.04 -13.31 15.81
N ASP A 252 0.23 -14.63 15.90
CA ASP A 252 1.47 -15.22 16.45
C ASP A 252 2.71 -14.76 15.66
N LEU A 253 2.65 -14.82 14.33
CA LEU A 253 3.73 -14.36 13.46
C LEU A 253 4.05 -12.87 13.67
N THR A 254 3.02 -12.03 13.65
CA THR A 254 3.19 -10.57 13.73
C THR A 254 3.58 -10.11 15.13
N GLU A 255 3.10 -10.75 16.20
CA GLU A 255 3.54 -10.44 17.58
C GLU A 255 5.01 -10.83 17.80
N ARG A 256 5.49 -11.95 17.23
CA ARG A 256 6.92 -12.28 17.27
C ARG A 256 7.80 -11.22 16.62
N TYR A 257 7.41 -10.73 15.44
CA TYR A 257 8.12 -9.63 14.77
C TYR A 257 8.12 -8.37 15.62
N ARG A 258 6.98 -8.05 16.25
CA ARG A 258 6.79 -6.87 17.08
C ARG A 258 7.64 -6.83 18.35
N LEU A 259 8.21 -7.95 18.78
CA LEU A 259 9.22 -7.96 19.86
C LEU A 259 10.49 -7.18 19.46
N SER A 260 10.78 -7.07 18.16
CA SER A 260 11.96 -6.37 17.62
C SER A 260 11.61 -5.00 17.03
N ASP A 261 10.46 -4.87 16.33
CA ASP A 261 10.03 -3.63 15.69
C ASP A 261 8.51 -3.44 15.83
N THR A 262 8.12 -2.47 16.62
CA THR A 262 6.71 -2.08 16.81
C THR A 262 6.23 -0.99 15.86
N THR A 263 7.11 -0.47 14.98
CA THR A 263 6.84 0.72 14.16
C THR A 263 6.49 0.38 12.71
N ASN A 264 6.70 -0.86 12.28
CA ASN A 264 6.39 -1.29 10.92
C ASN A 264 4.88 -1.24 10.66
N ILE A 265 4.47 -0.32 9.77
CA ILE A 265 3.05 -0.05 9.48
C ILE A 265 2.36 -1.28 8.86
N ASP A 266 3.01 -1.98 7.92
CA ASP A 266 2.39 -3.09 7.20
C ASP A 266 2.17 -4.30 8.10
N VAL A 267 3.14 -4.63 8.95
CA VAL A 267 3.00 -5.69 9.96
C VAL A 267 1.91 -5.34 10.97
N ASN A 268 1.90 -4.11 11.47
CA ASN A 268 0.89 -3.63 12.42
C ASN A 268 -0.52 -3.67 11.82
N ARG A 269 -0.66 -3.36 10.53
CA ARG A 269 -1.95 -3.42 9.82
C ARG A 269 -2.48 -4.84 9.74
N GLN A 270 -1.62 -5.82 9.42
CA GLN A 270 -2.01 -7.23 9.40
C GLN A 270 -2.34 -7.76 10.79
N ASN A 271 -1.56 -7.39 11.81
CA ASN A 271 -1.80 -7.73 13.20
C ASN A 271 -3.15 -7.20 13.70
N ALA A 272 -3.44 -5.93 13.43
CA ALA A 272 -4.71 -5.29 13.79
C ALA A 272 -5.91 -5.95 13.10
N LYS A 273 -5.78 -6.27 11.79
CA LYS A 273 -6.81 -6.99 11.03
C LYS A 273 -7.10 -8.37 11.65
N ALA A 274 -6.06 -9.11 11.99
CA ALA A 274 -6.19 -10.43 12.61
C ALA A 274 -6.93 -10.37 13.96
N TYR A 275 -6.57 -9.44 14.85
CA TYR A 275 -7.31 -9.23 16.10
C TYR A 275 -8.77 -8.83 15.88
N CYS A 276 -9.05 -7.97 14.91
CA CYS A 276 -10.43 -7.58 14.55
C CYS A 276 -11.25 -8.80 14.11
N MET A 277 -10.68 -9.66 13.27
CA MET A 277 -11.35 -10.85 12.75
C MET A 277 -11.52 -11.94 13.83
N LEU A 278 -10.60 -12.05 14.78
CA LEU A 278 -10.73 -12.87 15.99
C LEU A 278 -11.73 -12.32 17.00
N LYS A 279 -12.30 -11.13 16.74
CA LYS A 279 -13.19 -10.39 17.63
C LYS A 279 -12.54 -9.95 18.96
N ASP A 280 -11.20 -9.93 19.03
CA ASP A 280 -10.47 -9.27 20.12
C ASP A 280 -10.40 -7.76 19.83
N TYR A 281 -11.60 -7.15 19.90
CA TYR A 281 -11.78 -5.75 19.48
C TYR A 281 -10.95 -4.77 20.29
N LYS A 282 -10.72 -5.03 21.57
CA LYS A 282 -9.89 -4.15 22.42
C LYS A 282 -8.45 -4.07 21.91
N LYS A 283 -7.84 -5.23 21.60
CA LYS A 283 -6.50 -5.23 21.03
C LYS A 283 -6.48 -4.62 19.63
N ALA A 284 -7.48 -4.96 18.79
CA ALA A 284 -7.60 -4.37 17.46
C ALA A 284 -7.67 -2.84 17.51
N VAL A 285 -8.53 -2.26 18.37
CA VAL A 285 -8.65 -0.82 18.59
C VAL A 285 -7.30 -0.21 18.96
N ASN A 286 -6.61 -0.77 19.96
CA ASN A 286 -5.30 -0.27 20.39
C ASN A 286 -4.27 -0.27 19.23
N ARG A 287 -4.28 -1.30 18.38
CA ARG A 287 -3.40 -1.38 17.21
C ARG A 287 -3.76 -0.36 16.13
N TYR A 288 -5.05 -0.17 15.85
CA TYR A 288 -5.50 0.82 14.86
C TYR A 288 -5.27 2.26 15.34
N GLU A 289 -5.45 2.56 16.62
CA GLU A 289 -5.11 3.88 17.17
C GLU A 289 -3.60 4.15 17.06
N ALA A 290 -2.75 3.17 17.35
CA ALA A 290 -1.31 3.30 17.15
C ALA A 290 -0.94 3.53 15.67
N LEU A 291 -1.58 2.82 14.72
CA LEU A 291 -1.40 3.04 13.28
C LEU A 291 -1.77 4.47 12.88
N LYS A 292 -2.88 4.99 13.37
CA LYS A 292 -3.30 6.38 13.11
C LYS A 292 -2.32 7.41 13.68
N GLN A 293 -1.75 7.14 14.87
CA GLN A 293 -0.70 7.99 15.46
C GLN A 293 0.59 7.97 14.62
N MET A 294 0.91 6.85 13.97
CA MET A 294 2.01 6.75 13.01
C MET A 294 1.69 7.38 11.63
N GLY A 295 0.50 7.96 11.47
CA GLY A 295 0.07 8.64 10.24
C GLY A 295 -0.65 7.75 9.23
N ASP A 296 -0.88 6.47 9.54
CA ASP A 296 -1.63 5.59 8.63
C ASP A 296 -3.14 5.86 8.75
N ARG A 297 -3.64 6.66 7.82
CA ARG A 297 -5.06 6.95 7.61
C ARG A 297 -5.55 6.36 6.28
N SER A 298 -5.02 5.20 5.89
CA SER A 298 -5.48 4.49 4.70
C SER A 298 -6.94 4.05 4.84
N PHE A 299 -7.60 3.83 3.71
CA PHE A 299 -8.99 3.32 3.69
C PHE A 299 -9.13 2.05 4.55
N THR A 300 -8.22 1.10 4.37
CA THR A 300 -8.23 -0.18 5.09
C THR A 300 -8.10 0.01 6.60
N THR A 301 -7.16 0.86 7.05
CA THR A 301 -6.97 1.16 8.47
C THR A 301 -8.21 1.80 9.08
N LEU A 302 -8.80 2.79 8.41
CA LEU A 302 -10.01 3.46 8.89
C LEU A 302 -11.22 2.54 8.93
N TYR A 303 -11.41 1.70 7.91
CA TYR A 303 -12.50 0.74 7.83
C TYR A 303 -12.45 -0.27 8.99
N TYR A 304 -11.31 -0.96 9.16
CA TYR A 304 -11.18 -1.95 10.23
C TYR A 304 -11.11 -1.33 11.63
N ALA A 305 -10.58 -0.11 11.77
CA ALA A 305 -10.69 0.66 13.01
C ALA A 305 -12.15 0.89 13.37
N GLY A 306 -12.95 1.33 12.40
CA GLY A 306 -14.39 1.50 12.57
C GLY A 306 -15.12 0.22 12.97
N MET A 307 -14.82 -0.89 12.29
CA MET A 307 -15.36 -2.22 12.65
C MET A 307 -14.96 -2.64 14.07
N SER A 308 -13.70 -2.41 14.44
CA SER A 308 -13.20 -2.77 15.77
C SER A 308 -13.88 -1.95 16.87
N HIS A 309 -14.05 -0.65 16.69
CA HIS A 309 -14.81 0.20 17.60
C HIS A 309 -16.28 -0.21 17.69
N PHE A 310 -16.89 -0.57 16.55
CA PHE A 310 -18.28 -1.06 16.53
C PHE A 310 -18.41 -2.36 17.32
N GLY A 311 -17.47 -3.29 17.16
CA GLY A 311 -17.42 -4.55 17.90
C GLY A 311 -17.15 -4.38 19.40
N ASP A 312 -16.41 -3.34 19.80
CA ASP A 312 -16.14 -2.95 21.19
C ASP A 312 -17.26 -2.05 21.79
N ASN A 313 -18.40 -1.91 21.09
CA ASN A 313 -19.55 -1.09 21.46
C ASN A 313 -19.27 0.43 21.57
N TRP A 314 -18.17 0.93 21.06
CA TRP A 314 -17.92 2.37 21.01
C TRP A 314 -18.41 2.96 19.67
N VAL A 315 -19.72 3.15 19.58
CA VAL A 315 -20.40 3.54 18.31
C VAL A 315 -19.97 4.91 17.79
N TYR A 316 -19.57 5.86 18.63
CA TYR A 316 -19.07 7.17 18.21
C TYR A 316 -17.72 7.05 17.49
N GLY A 317 -16.76 6.34 18.11
CA GLY A 317 -15.47 6.08 17.47
C GLY A 317 -15.59 5.24 16.21
N ALA A 318 -16.54 4.29 16.19
CA ALA A 318 -16.87 3.54 14.97
C ALA A 318 -17.32 4.47 13.85
N ARG A 319 -18.31 5.33 14.13
CA ARG A 319 -18.85 6.30 13.15
C ARG A 319 -17.77 7.23 12.61
N ASP A 320 -16.93 7.79 13.47
CA ASP A 320 -15.91 8.75 13.06
C ASP A 320 -14.91 8.12 12.07
N ASN A 321 -14.39 6.93 12.39
CA ASN A 321 -13.48 6.22 11.50
C ASN A 321 -14.16 5.79 10.19
N LEU A 322 -15.40 5.30 10.25
CA LEU A 322 -16.15 4.86 9.07
C LEU A 322 -16.56 6.05 8.19
N LEU A 323 -16.84 7.21 8.76
CA LEU A 323 -17.12 8.42 8.00
C LEU A 323 -15.89 8.90 7.22
N GLU A 324 -14.70 8.82 7.81
CA GLU A 324 -13.46 9.09 7.09
C GLU A 324 -13.19 8.05 5.98
N ALA A 325 -13.44 6.77 6.25
CA ALA A 325 -13.34 5.72 5.24
C ALA A 325 -14.32 5.98 4.07
N HIS A 326 -15.56 6.36 4.39
CA HIS A 326 -16.59 6.71 3.40
C HIS A 326 -16.17 7.89 2.51
N LYS A 327 -15.51 8.91 3.08
CA LYS A 327 -14.97 10.03 2.27
C LYS A 327 -13.92 9.57 1.25
N LYS A 328 -13.18 8.51 1.53
CA LYS A 328 -12.17 7.94 0.62
C LYS A 328 -12.79 7.04 -0.44
N ASN A 329 -13.80 6.27 -0.08
CA ASN A 329 -14.56 5.42 -1.00
C ASN A 329 -16.08 5.52 -0.68
N PRO A 330 -16.81 6.43 -1.33
CA PRO A 330 -18.22 6.70 -1.04
C PRO A 330 -19.19 5.58 -1.45
N VAL A 331 -18.72 4.61 -2.23
CA VAL A 331 -19.56 3.54 -2.79
C VAL A 331 -19.26 2.17 -2.16
N ASP A 332 -18.38 2.10 -1.17
CA ASP A 332 -18.10 0.83 -0.49
C ASP A 332 -19.28 0.42 0.40
N ILE A 333 -19.89 -0.69 0.03
CA ILE A 333 -21.12 -1.20 0.66
C ILE A 333 -20.85 -1.61 2.11
N ASN A 334 -19.70 -2.18 2.42
CA ASN A 334 -19.37 -2.61 3.78
C ASN A 334 -19.18 -1.41 4.71
N VAL A 335 -18.51 -0.35 4.22
CA VAL A 335 -18.38 0.91 4.95
C VAL A 335 -19.74 1.52 5.20
N LEU A 336 -20.60 1.62 4.16
CA LEU A 336 -21.97 2.15 4.29
C LEU A 336 -22.78 1.35 5.30
N TYR A 337 -22.70 0.01 5.28
CA TYR A 337 -23.41 -0.86 6.21
C TYR A 337 -23.01 -0.60 7.68
N TYR A 338 -21.72 -0.63 7.99
CA TYR A 338 -21.26 -0.39 9.36
C TYR A 338 -21.45 1.07 9.79
N LEU A 339 -21.30 2.04 8.88
CA LEU A 339 -21.57 3.45 9.15
C LEU A 339 -23.06 3.68 9.47
N ALA A 340 -23.95 3.05 8.72
CA ALA A 340 -25.38 3.09 8.97
C ALA A 340 -25.72 2.55 10.38
N LYS A 341 -25.20 1.38 10.73
CA LYS A 341 -25.44 0.76 12.04
C LYS A 341 -24.86 1.58 13.21
N ALA A 342 -23.64 2.11 13.05
CA ALA A 342 -23.01 2.97 14.04
C ALA A 342 -23.78 4.29 14.20
N SER A 343 -24.22 4.90 13.10
CA SER A 343 -25.03 6.13 13.12
C SER A 343 -26.37 5.91 13.77
N ALA A 344 -27.09 4.83 13.41
CA ALA A 344 -28.41 4.51 13.96
C ALA A 344 -28.38 4.26 15.46
N ARG A 345 -27.30 3.61 15.97
CA ARG A 345 -27.10 3.35 17.42
C ARG A 345 -26.56 4.55 18.19
N SER A 346 -26.30 5.68 17.53
CA SER A 346 -25.80 6.92 18.11
C SER A 346 -26.84 8.05 17.95
N SER A 347 -26.40 9.29 17.97
CA SER A 347 -27.28 10.46 17.82
C SER A 347 -27.71 10.75 16.37
N TRP A 348 -27.16 10.05 15.38
CA TRP A 348 -27.39 10.30 13.94
C TRP A 348 -28.31 9.25 13.30
N LYS A 349 -29.46 8.97 13.94
CA LYS A 349 -30.37 7.89 13.55
C LYS A 349 -30.91 8.04 12.12
N LYS A 350 -31.27 9.24 11.69
CA LYS A 350 -31.75 9.53 10.33
C LYS A 350 -30.67 9.25 9.29
N GLU A 351 -29.45 9.74 9.53
CA GLU A 351 -28.32 9.45 8.66
C GLU A 351 -28.02 7.94 8.55
N GLY A 352 -28.24 7.19 9.66
CA GLY A 352 -28.12 5.74 9.65
C GLY A 352 -29.07 5.09 8.65
N VAL A 353 -30.31 5.56 8.56
CA VAL A 353 -31.29 5.10 7.54
C VAL A 353 -30.78 5.43 6.15
N GLU A 354 -30.38 6.70 5.92
CA GLU A 354 -29.92 7.18 4.60
C GLU A 354 -28.71 6.38 4.08
N TYR A 355 -27.73 6.08 4.94
CA TYR A 355 -26.56 5.27 4.56
C TYR A 355 -26.94 3.85 4.21
N MET A 356 -27.92 3.24 4.94
CA MET A 356 -28.37 1.88 4.65
C MET A 356 -29.16 1.80 3.36
N GLU A 357 -30.05 2.77 3.11
CA GLU A 357 -30.78 2.88 1.85
C GLU A 357 -29.84 3.04 0.67
N LYS A 358 -28.82 3.91 0.80
CA LYS A 358 -27.77 4.09 -0.21
C LYS A 358 -26.99 2.81 -0.49
N ALA A 359 -26.66 2.04 0.57
CA ALA A 359 -25.98 0.76 0.40
C ALA A 359 -26.82 -0.23 -0.40
N LEU A 360 -28.14 -0.26 -0.17
CA LEU A 360 -29.08 -1.11 -0.91
C LEU A 360 -29.26 -0.68 -2.38
N GLU A 361 -29.16 0.63 -2.69
CA GLU A 361 -29.22 1.12 -4.07
C GLU A 361 -28.00 0.71 -4.90
N ILE A 362 -26.82 0.65 -4.27
CA ILE A 362 -25.56 0.27 -4.92
C ILE A 362 -25.46 -1.27 -5.08
N LEU A 363 -26.10 -2.02 -4.19
CA LEU A 363 -25.94 -3.45 -4.12
C LEU A 363 -26.62 -4.16 -5.30
N VAL A 364 -25.87 -4.99 -6.04
CA VAL A 364 -26.41 -6.02 -6.95
C VAL A 364 -26.48 -7.34 -6.16
N PRO A 365 -27.65 -7.76 -5.67
CA PRO A 365 -27.73 -8.71 -4.57
C PRO A 365 -27.71 -10.18 -4.99
N THR A 366 -26.98 -10.99 -4.18
CA THR A 366 -27.40 -12.36 -3.89
C THR A 366 -28.42 -12.34 -2.72
N ASP A 367 -29.34 -13.29 -2.65
CA ASP A 367 -30.40 -13.32 -1.63
C ASP A 367 -29.87 -13.23 -0.20
N SER A 368 -28.75 -13.91 0.11
CA SER A 368 -28.15 -13.89 1.45
C SER A 368 -27.60 -12.51 1.85
N VAL A 369 -27.00 -11.80 0.92
CA VAL A 369 -26.49 -10.44 1.15
C VAL A 369 -27.65 -9.46 1.29
N LEU A 370 -28.67 -9.61 0.45
CA LEU A 370 -29.88 -8.79 0.51
C LEU A 370 -30.62 -8.93 1.84
N VAL A 371 -30.78 -10.17 2.34
CA VAL A 371 -31.36 -10.44 3.66
C VAL A 371 -30.59 -9.75 4.77
N ARG A 372 -29.26 -9.84 4.77
CA ARG A 372 -28.40 -9.16 5.77
C ARG A 372 -28.56 -7.64 5.73
N MET A 373 -28.64 -7.06 4.53
CA MET A 373 -28.81 -5.60 4.37
C MET A 373 -30.20 -5.14 4.81
N TYR A 374 -31.27 -5.89 4.47
CA TYR A 374 -32.63 -5.61 4.96
C TYR A 374 -32.73 -5.78 6.48
N ASP A 375 -32.07 -6.76 7.08
CA ASP A 375 -32.05 -6.92 8.55
C ASP A 375 -31.39 -5.70 9.22
N GLY A 376 -30.26 -5.21 8.67
CA GLY A 376 -29.63 -3.97 9.11
C GLY A 376 -30.52 -2.74 8.91
N LEU A 377 -31.25 -2.64 7.79
CA LEU A 377 -32.19 -1.54 7.54
C LEU A 377 -33.37 -1.58 8.51
N ALA A 378 -33.89 -2.77 8.81
CA ALA A 378 -34.97 -2.94 9.80
C ALA A 378 -34.51 -2.49 11.20
N GLU A 379 -33.26 -2.79 11.61
CA GLU A 379 -32.65 -2.28 12.84
C GLU A 379 -32.54 -0.74 12.83
N CYS A 380 -32.12 -0.14 11.71
CA CYS A 380 -32.06 1.31 11.58
C CYS A 380 -33.43 1.98 11.73
N TYR A 381 -34.48 1.41 11.10
CA TYR A 381 -35.86 1.90 11.24
C TYR A 381 -36.38 1.72 12.67
N GLU A 382 -36.08 0.62 13.33
CA GLU A 382 -36.45 0.39 14.75
C GLU A 382 -35.88 1.50 15.64
N LEU A 383 -34.56 1.74 15.52
CA LEU A 383 -33.87 2.77 16.31
C LEU A 383 -34.32 4.19 15.99
N ASN A 384 -34.78 4.44 14.76
CA ASN A 384 -35.37 5.71 14.34
C ASN A 384 -36.87 5.81 14.61
N GLN A 385 -37.49 4.77 15.18
CA GLN A 385 -38.93 4.71 15.51
C GLN A 385 -39.84 4.78 14.27
N GLU A 386 -39.42 4.23 13.13
CA GLU A 386 -40.15 4.18 11.87
C GLU A 386 -40.80 2.78 11.70
N THR A 387 -41.71 2.40 12.59
CA THR A 387 -42.27 1.04 12.69
C THR A 387 -42.88 0.54 11.39
N ASP A 388 -43.62 1.37 10.64
CA ASP A 388 -44.25 0.95 9.37
C ASP A 388 -43.19 0.55 8.32
N LYS A 389 -42.08 1.28 8.25
CA LYS A 389 -40.99 0.96 7.34
C LYS A 389 -40.21 -0.25 7.80
N GLN A 390 -39.99 -0.40 9.11
CA GLN A 390 -39.41 -1.60 9.72
C GLN A 390 -40.20 -2.86 9.34
N VAL A 391 -41.51 -2.85 9.55
CA VAL A 391 -42.42 -3.98 9.24
C VAL A 391 -42.38 -4.31 7.74
N LYS A 392 -42.48 -3.33 6.87
CA LYS A 392 -42.36 -3.54 5.40
C LYS A 392 -41.02 -4.18 5.03
N THR A 393 -39.93 -3.75 5.67
CA THR A 393 -38.61 -4.31 5.43
C THR A 393 -38.48 -5.75 5.91
N LEU A 394 -39.01 -6.06 7.10
CA LEU A 394 -39.09 -7.44 7.60
C LEU A 394 -39.94 -8.35 6.69
N GLN A 395 -41.07 -7.83 6.14
CA GLN A 395 -41.86 -8.57 5.16
C GLN A 395 -41.06 -8.91 3.88
N LYS A 396 -40.21 -8.02 3.40
CA LYS A 396 -39.29 -8.33 2.28
C LYS A 396 -38.34 -9.47 2.63
N ILE A 397 -37.81 -9.50 3.85
CA ILE A 397 -36.96 -10.62 4.31
C ILE A 397 -37.77 -11.93 4.29
N TYR A 398 -39.02 -11.92 4.78
CA TYR A 398 -39.89 -13.10 4.74
C TYR A 398 -40.18 -13.58 3.31
N GLN A 399 -40.33 -12.66 2.35
CA GLN A 399 -40.53 -13.02 0.94
C GLN A 399 -39.35 -13.83 0.38
N ILE A 400 -38.13 -13.51 0.81
CA ILE A 400 -36.89 -14.17 0.38
C ILE A 400 -36.69 -15.49 1.14
N THR A 401 -36.71 -15.43 2.47
CA THR A 401 -36.28 -16.55 3.33
C THR A 401 -37.38 -17.58 3.62
N LYS A 402 -38.66 -17.16 3.57
CA LYS A 402 -39.82 -17.91 4.08
C LYS A 402 -39.69 -18.34 5.54
N ASP A 403 -38.76 -17.70 6.31
CA ASP A 403 -38.55 -18.03 7.72
C ASP A 403 -39.69 -17.47 8.59
N PRO A 404 -40.50 -18.33 9.26
CA PRO A 404 -41.57 -17.87 10.13
C PRO A 404 -41.10 -17.01 11.30
N PHE A 405 -39.84 -17.09 11.70
CA PHE A 405 -39.30 -16.26 12.79
C PHE A 405 -39.42 -14.75 12.49
N ILE A 406 -39.53 -14.37 11.23
CA ILE A 406 -39.75 -12.97 10.84
C ILE A 406 -41.09 -12.45 11.42
N PHE A 407 -42.12 -13.28 11.53
CA PHE A 407 -43.37 -12.87 12.17
C PHE A 407 -43.19 -12.53 13.66
N TYR A 408 -42.31 -13.24 14.36
CA TYR A 408 -41.92 -12.88 15.73
C TYR A 408 -41.25 -11.50 15.80
N LYS A 409 -40.34 -11.21 14.88
CA LYS A 409 -39.70 -9.87 14.78
C LYS A 409 -40.71 -8.77 14.47
N ILE A 410 -41.68 -9.03 13.59
CA ILE A 410 -42.79 -8.08 13.27
C ILE A 410 -43.68 -7.86 14.49
N ALA A 411 -44.03 -8.91 15.22
CA ALA A 411 -44.81 -8.79 16.46
C ALA A 411 -44.08 -7.88 17.48
N HIS A 412 -42.80 -8.12 17.68
CA HIS A 412 -41.96 -7.27 18.56
C HIS A 412 -41.90 -5.81 18.12
N ALA A 413 -41.82 -5.52 16.81
CA ALA A 413 -41.87 -4.17 16.30
C ALA A 413 -43.17 -3.43 16.61
N TYR A 414 -44.30 -4.11 16.46
CA TYR A 414 -45.61 -3.56 16.85
C TYR A 414 -45.78 -3.41 18.37
N GLU A 415 -45.23 -4.34 19.15
CA GLU A 415 -45.21 -4.25 20.61
C GLU A 415 -44.45 -3.02 21.10
N LEU A 416 -43.27 -2.77 20.57
CA LEU A 416 -42.47 -1.56 20.87
C LEU A 416 -43.19 -0.25 20.50
N ASN A 417 -44.08 -0.31 19.50
CA ASN A 417 -44.90 0.83 19.06
C ASN A 417 -46.28 0.89 19.77
N TRP A 418 -46.50 0.07 20.78
CA TRP A 418 -47.76 0.02 21.55
C TRP A 418 -48.99 -0.40 20.72
N ASP A 419 -48.79 -1.02 19.56
CA ASP A 419 -49.88 -1.60 18.76
C ASP A 419 -50.14 -3.04 19.20
N THR A 420 -50.86 -3.16 20.29
CA THR A 420 -51.15 -4.41 20.98
C THR A 420 -51.87 -5.43 20.06
N ALA A 421 -52.81 -4.94 19.23
CA ALA A 421 -53.61 -5.82 18.36
C ALA A 421 -52.74 -6.50 17.28
N ASN A 422 -51.93 -5.72 16.59
CA ASN A 422 -51.01 -6.25 15.59
C ASN A 422 -49.90 -7.09 16.21
N ALA A 423 -49.39 -6.72 17.40
CA ALA A 423 -48.40 -7.53 18.11
C ALA A 423 -48.93 -8.92 18.42
N ILE A 424 -50.14 -9.04 19.01
CA ILE A 424 -50.78 -10.33 19.30
C ILE A 424 -50.99 -11.13 18.00
N TYR A 425 -51.52 -10.51 16.96
CA TYR A 425 -51.77 -11.17 15.68
C TYR A 425 -50.50 -11.82 15.09
N PHE A 426 -49.38 -11.09 15.09
CA PHE A 426 -48.16 -11.61 14.51
C PHE A 426 -47.42 -12.61 15.41
N TYR A 427 -47.56 -12.53 16.75
CA TYR A 427 -47.09 -13.58 17.66
C TYR A 427 -47.89 -14.88 17.46
N GLU A 428 -49.24 -14.81 17.37
CA GLU A 428 -50.05 -15.97 17.06
C GLU A 428 -49.74 -16.59 15.71
N LYS A 429 -49.51 -15.74 14.71
CA LYS A 429 -49.08 -16.17 13.37
C LYS A 429 -47.73 -16.89 13.42
N TYR A 430 -46.75 -16.38 14.16
CA TYR A 430 -45.47 -17.07 14.38
C TYR A 430 -45.71 -18.45 15.02
N MET A 431 -46.48 -18.50 16.09
CA MET A 431 -46.73 -19.73 16.83
C MET A 431 -47.42 -20.80 15.96
N SER A 432 -48.26 -20.42 15.01
CA SER A 432 -48.94 -21.35 14.10
C SER A 432 -47.99 -22.12 13.18
N PHE A 433 -46.78 -21.58 12.91
CA PHE A 433 -45.75 -22.21 12.11
C PHE A 433 -44.77 -23.07 12.93
N VAL A 434 -44.80 -23.00 14.28
CA VAL A 434 -43.85 -23.73 15.12
C VAL A 434 -44.29 -25.16 15.33
N PRO A 435 -43.56 -26.19 14.87
CA PRO A 435 -43.86 -27.58 15.05
C PRO A 435 -43.90 -27.95 16.55
N GLU A 436 -44.73 -28.95 16.92
CA GLU A 436 -44.93 -29.37 18.31
C GLU A 436 -43.63 -29.69 19.04
N HIS A 437 -42.72 -30.42 18.40
CA HIS A 437 -41.43 -30.81 18.98
C HIS A 437 -40.46 -29.61 19.25
N LYS A 438 -40.76 -28.42 18.73
CA LYS A 438 -39.98 -27.18 18.96
C LYS A 438 -40.64 -26.20 19.94
N ARG A 439 -41.83 -26.59 20.47
CA ARG A 439 -42.56 -25.71 21.41
C ARG A 439 -41.98 -25.71 22.80
N ILE A 440 -41.30 -26.80 23.20
CA ILE A 440 -40.65 -26.96 24.50
C ILE A 440 -39.18 -27.26 24.25
N ALA A 441 -38.28 -26.72 25.10
CA ALA A 441 -36.87 -27.05 25.06
C ALA A 441 -36.68 -28.46 25.65
N LEU A 442 -36.11 -29.36 24.84
CA LEU A 442 -35.84 -30.76 25.22
C LEU A 442 -34.33 -30.99 25.20
N ASP A 443 -33.82 -31.85 26.11
CA ASP A 443 -32.45 -32.35 26.09
C ASP A 443 -32.26 -33.47 25.03
N GLU A 444 -31.09 -34.05 24.95
CA GLU A 444 -30.76 -35.14 24.01
C GLU A 444 -31.57 -36.40 24.28
N GLU A 445 -32.08 -36.56 25.48
CA GLU A 445 -32.95 -37.71 25.90
C GLU A 445 -34.44 -37.40 25.68
N GLY A 446 -34.81 -36.23 25.18
CA GLY A 446 -36.18 -35.80 24.95
C GLY A 446 -36.92 -35.32 26.20
N LYS A 447 -36.21 -35.01 27.29
CA LYS A 447 -36.82 -34.47 28.52
C LYS A 447 -36.80 -32.94 28.51
N PRO A 448 -37.84 -32.28 29.11
CA PRO A 448 -37.84 -30.83 29.23
C PRO A 448 -36.62 -30.29 30.01
N ILE A 449 -35.93 -29.31 29.45
CA ILE A 449 -34.81 -28.62 30.12
C ILE A 449 -35.42 -27.61 31.10
N GLU A 450 -35.15 -27.78 32.40
CA GLU A 450 -35.69 -26.92 33.45
C GLU A 450 -35.13 -25.48 33.30
N GLY A 451 -36.00 -24.48 33.34
CA GLY A 451 -35.64 -23.07 33.19
C GLY A 451 -35.35 -22.58 31.76
N ALA A 452 -35.32 -23.45 30.76
CA ALA A 452 -35.15 -23.05 29.36
C ALA A 452 -36.49 -22.62 28.74
N VAL A 453 -36.54 -21.40 28.21
CA VAL A 453 -37.75 -20.86 27.57
C VAL A 453 -37.54 -20.79 26.07
N THR A 454 -38.37 -21.50 25.30
CA THR A 454 -38.35 -21.41 23.84
C THR A 454 -38.95 -20.08 23.36
N ARG A 455 -38.63 -19.68 22.12
CA ARG A 455 -39.27 -18.50 21.49
C ARG A 455 -40.82 -18.68 21.40
N TYR A 456 -41.31 -19.91 21.25
CA TYR A 456 -42.73 -20.20 21.27
C TYR A 456 -43.35 -19.88 22.65
N GLN A 457 -42.74 -20.35 23.74
CA GLN A 457 -43.17 -20.09 25.10
C GLN A 457 -43.09 -18.61 25.44
N HIS A 458 -42.01 -17.93 24.99
CA HIS A 458 -41.88 -16.48 25.15
C HIS A 458 -43.02 -15.73 24.43
N ALA A 459 -43.31 -16.09 23.14
CA ALA A 459 -44.40 -15.48 22.40
C ALA A 459 -45.75 -15.67 23.14
N ALA A 460 -46.04 -16.88 23.68
CA ALA A 460 -47.24 -17.15 24.45
C ALA A 460 -47.34 -16.26 25.71
N GLN A 461 -46.25 -16.14 26.47
CA GLN A 461 -46.21 -15.27 27.65
C GLN A 461 -46.41 -13.78 27.28
N ARG A 462 -45.87 -13.34 26.14
CA ARG A 462 -46.05 -11.94 25.66
C ARG A 462 -47.52 -11.70 25.28
N ILE A 463 -48.17 -12.62 24.58
CA ILE A 463 -49.59 -12.51 24.22
C ILE A 463 -50.47 -12.39 25.48
N GLU A 464 -50.21 -13.22 26.49
CA GLU A 464 -50.97 -13.18 27.76
C GLU A 464 -50.85 -11.80 28.43
N ARG A 465 -49.62 -11.29 28.57
CA ARG A 465 -49.38 -9.96 29.14
C ARG A 465 -50.01 -8.84 28.33
N LEU A 466 -49.90 -8.87 26.99
CA LEU A 466 -50.49 -7.87 26.12
C LEU A 466 -52.01 -7.83 26.21
N ARG A 467 -52.65 -9.01 26.38
CA ARG A 467 -54.11 -9.11 26.60
C ARG A 467 -54.51 -8.54 27.96
N GLU A 468 -53.73 -8.81 29.02
CA GLU A 468 -53.96 -8.22 30.35
C GLU A 468 -53.80 -6.68 30.29
N GLU A 469 -52.74 -6.16 29.66
CA GLU A 469 -52.53 -4.74 29.51
C GLU A 469 -53.65 -4.05 28.74
N ASP A 470 -54.14 -4.68 27.66
CA ASP A 470 -55.27 -4.17 26.87
C ASP A 470 -56.59 -4.18 27.69
N PHE A 471 -56.82 -5.22 28.46
CA PHE A 471 -57.97 -5.31 29.36
C PHE A 471 -57.94 -4.18 30.40
N PHE A 472 -56.81 -3.91 31.04
CA PHE A 472 -56.68 -2.84 32.03
C PHE A 472 -56.79 -1.46 31.42
N LYS A 473 -56.34 -1.25 30.17
CA LYS A 473 -56.49 0.03 29.48
C LYS A 473 -57.88 0.30 28.93
N ASN A 474 -58.54 -0.72 28.38
CA ASN A 474 -59.78 -0.57 27.63
C ASN A 474 -61.02 -1.19 28.34
N GLY A 475 -60.83 -2.12 29.30
CA GLY A 475 -61.91 -2.82 30.01
C GLY A 475 -62.54 -2.05 31.18
N ARG A 476 -62.12 -0.81 31.44
CA ARG A 476 -62.72 0.12 32.42
C ARG A 476 -63.66 1.16 31.81
N LYS A 477 -64.12 0.94 30.58
CA LYS A 477 -65.13 1.77 29.94
C LYS A 477 -66.49 1.12 30.05
#